data_a7db5608afd9dd42b7dc1eb590171202
#
_entry.id   a7db5608afd9dd42b7dc1eb590171202
#
_cell.length_a   1.000
_cell.length_b   1.000
_cell.length_c   1.000
_cell.angle_alpha   90.00
_cell.angle_beta   90.00
_cell.angle_gamma   90.00
#
_symmetry.space_group_name_H-M   'P 1'
#
loop_
_entity.id
_entity.type
_entity.pdbx_description
1 polymer ?
#
loop_
_entity_poly.entity_id
_entity_poly.type
_entity_poly.pdbx_seq_one_letter_code
_entity_poly.pdbx_strand_id
1 'polypeptide(L)'
;DGSLLPASDIIKFEGSGTDKERQEKSHLHCVRITPDGKYMFADNLGTDQIHKFIINPDANAENKESFLKEGSPSAFKVKAGSGPRHLTFSPNGNYAYLINELSGTVIAFEYKDGDLKEIQTIVADTVCAKGSGDIHISPDGKFLYASNRLKADGIAIFSIQPDNGILTKVGYQLTGIH
;
A
#
# COMPACT_ATOMS: atom_id res chain seq x y z
N ASP A 1 14.96 15.91 -20.63
CA ASP A 1 15.16 14.73 -21.47
C ASP A 1 14.59 13.46 -20.84
N GLY A 2 14.21 13.49 -19.56
CA GLY A 2 13.65 12.35 -18.81
C GLY A 2 14.70 11.40 -18.22
N SER A 3 15.98 11.73 -18.28
CA SER A 3 17.04 10.95 -17.64
C SER A 3 17.01 11.11 -16.11
N LEU A 4 17.42 10.05 -15.40
CA LEU A 4 17.55 10.06 -13.94
C LEU A 4 18.99 10.39 -13.56
N LEU A 5 19.14 11.23 -12.55
CA LEU A 5 20.40 11.44 -11.86
C LEU A 5 20.67 10.29 -10.87
N PRO A 6 21.91 10.15 -10.35
CA PRO A 6 22.19 9.25 -9.24
C PRO A 6 21.26 9.52 -8.06
N ALA A 7 20.91 8.45 -7.30
CA ALA A 7 20.08 8.60 -6.12
C ALA A 7 20.72 9.59 -5.11
N SER A 8 19.93 10.55 -4.65
CA SER A 8 20.35 11.52 -3.62
C SER A 8 20.27 10.91 -2.22
N ASP A 9 19.29 10.03 -2.01
CA ASP A 9 19.03 9.39 -0.72
C ASP A 9 18.84 7.89 -0.91
N ILE A 10 19.36 7.09 0.03
CA ILE A 10 19.13 5.65 0.13
C ILE A 10 18.76 5.33 1.57
N ILE A 11 17.51 4.95 1.79
CA ILE A 11 16.98 4.58 3.11
C ILE A 11 16.90 3.05 3.20
N LYS A 12 17.58 2.48 4.20
CA LYS A 12 17.57 1.05 4.47
C LYS A 12 16.58 0.73 5.59
N PHE A 13 15.85 -0.35 5.42
CA PHE A 13 14.90 -0.85 6.40
C PHE A 13 15.40 -2.19 6.94
N GLU A 14 15.22 -2.40 8.23
CA GLU A 14 15.57 -3.61 8.93
C GLU A 14 14.34 -4.22 9.61
N GLY A 15 14.48 -5.46 10.10
CA GLY A 15 13.42 -6.18 10.78
C GLY A 15 12.91 -7.37 10.00
N SER A 16 12.01 -8.13 10.62
CA SER A 16 11.39 -9.34 10.08
C SER A 16 9.97 -9.49 10.60
N GLY A 17 9.19 -10.37 9.98
CA GLY A 17 7.84 -10.70 10.39
C GLY A 17 7.67 -12.14 10.84
N THR A 18 6.43 -12.60 10.85
CA THR A 18 6.05 -13.93 11.37
C THR A 18 6.19 -15.04 10.34
N ASP A 19 6.10 -14.75 9.04
CA ASP A 19 6.30 -15.73 7.99
C ASP A 19 7.79 -15.90 7.70
N LYS A 20 8.33 -17.08 8.09
CA LYS A 20 9.78 -17.33 8.03
C LYS A 20 10.36 -17.43 6.61
N GLU A 21 9.53 -17.67 5.61
CA GLU A 21 9.94 -17.78 4.22
C GLU A 21 9.80 -16.45 3.47
N ARG A 22 8.79 -15.64 3.83
CA ARG A 22 8.42 -14.44 3.11
C ARG A 22 8.70 -13.14 3.87
N GLN A 23 8.96 -13.24 5.18
CA GLN A 23 9.23 -12.10 6.06
C GLN A 23 10.52 -12.32 6.89
N GLU A 24 11.50 -13.03 6.35
CA GLU A 24 12.78 -13.30 7.00
C GLU A 24 13.61 -12.02 7.23
N LYS A 25 13.31 -10.98 6.45
CA LYS A 25 13.90 -9.63 6.55
C LYS A 25 12.92 -8.58 6.02
N SER A 26 13.32 -7.32 6.04
CA SER A 26 12.59 -6.22 5.38
C SER A 26 12.50 -6.45 3.87
N HIS A 27 11.29 -6.30 3.32
CA HIS A 27 10.98 -6.33 1.89
C HIS A 27 10.09 -5.13 1.56
N LEU A 28 10.72 -4.00 1.26
CA LEU A 28 9.98 -2.83 0.80
C LEU A 28 9.43 -3.09 -0.58
N HIS A 29 8.11 -2.93 -0.74
CA HIS A 29 7.43 -3.37 -1.95
C HIS A 29 6.85 -2.23 -2.80
N CYS A 30 6.35 -1.20 -2.17
CA CYS A 30 5.72 -0.08 -2.85
C CYS A 30 6.03 1.23 -2.13
N VAL A 31 6.10 2.31 -2.88
CA VAL A 31 6.08 3.68 -2.36
C VAL A 31 4.93 4.45 -3.00
N ARG A 32 4.23 5.26 -2.20
CA ARG A 32 3.14 6.13 -2.65
C ARG A 32 3.25 7.52 -2.05
N ILE A 33 3.24 8.52 -2.91
CA ILE A 33 3.08 9.92 -2.50
C ILE A 33 1.58 10.15 -2.27
N THR A 34 1.26 10.86 -1.20
CA THR A 34 -0.11 11.25 -0.87
C THR A 34 -0.68 12.24 -1.89
N PRO A 35 -2.02 12.31 -2.06
CA PRO A 35 -2.63 13.20 -3.05
C PRO A 35 -2.29 14.68 -2.88
N ASP A 36 -2.00 15.11 -1.64
CA ASP A 36 -1.58 16.48 -1.31
C ASP A 36 -0.06 16.73 -1.50
N GLY A 37 0.70 15.69 -1.85
CA GLY A 37 2.14 15.78 -2.08
C GLY A 37 3.00 15.97 -0.83
N LYS A 38 2.42 15.92 0.38
CA LYS A 38 3.15 16.23 1.62
C LYS A 38 3.85 15.03 2.24
N TYR A 39 3.35 13.83 1.99
CA TYR A 39 3.85 12.60 2.60
C TYR A 39 4.12 11.54 1.55
N MET A 40 5.00 10.62 1.90
CA MET A 40 5.24 9.38 1.17
C MET A 40 5.05 8.20 2.14
N PHE A 41 4.28 7.22 1.71
CA PHE A 41 4.17 5.93 2.39
C PHE A 41 5.00 4.88 1.66
N ALA A 42 5.61 3.99 2.45
CA ALA A 42 6.43 2.90 1.95
C ALA A 42 6.00 1.58 2.60
N ASP A 43 5.42 0.70 1.80
CA ASP A 43 4.84 -0.56 2.25
C ASP A 43 5.92 -1.62 2.40
N ASN A 44 6.10 -2.13 3.62
CA ASN A 44 7.11 -3.12 3.94
C ASN A 44 6.45 -4.48 4.24
N LEU A 45 6.43 -5.34 3.24
CA LEU A 45 5.89 -6.70 3.33
C LEU A 45 6.58 -7.51 4.43
N GLY A 46 7.90 -7.35 4.56
CA GLY A 46 8.72 -8.15 5.45
C GLY A 46 8.52 -7.85 6.94
N THR A 47 7.97 -6.67 7.28
CA THR A 47 7.84 -6.23 8.68
C THR A 47 6.42 -5.92 9.12
N ASP A 48 5.42 -6.12 8.23
CA ASP A 48 4.01 -5.77 8.46
C ASP A 48 3.81 -4.30 8.82
N GLN A 49 4.52 -3.40 8.09
CA GLN A 49 4.50 -1.95 8.37
C GLN A 49 4.30 -1.14 7.10
N ILE A 50 3.66 0.03 7.27
CA ILE A 50 3.61 1.11 6.31
C ILE A 50 4.43 2.25 6.90
N HIS A 51 5.63 2.51 6.37
CA HIS A 51 6.48 3.59 6.84
C HIS A 51 6.00 4.93 6.30
N LYS A 52 6.08 5.99 7.12
CA LYS A 52 5.67 7.35 6.76
C LYS A 52 6.88 8.27 6.69
N PHE A 53 6.95 9.04 5.61
CA PHE A 53 7.93 10.11 5.42
C PHE A 53 7.22 11.42 5.12
N ILE A 54 7.78 12.51 5.62
CA ILE A 54 7.42 13.87 5.25
C ILE A 54 8.28 14.26 4.05
N ILE A 55 7.66 14.75 2.98
CA ILE A 55 8.36 15.27 1.81
C ILE A 55 8.84 16.68 2.11
N ASN A 56 10.14 16.92 1.95
CA ASN A 56 10.74 18.24 2.08
C ASN A 56 10.80 18.91 0.70
N PRO A 57 9.91 19.84 0.39
CA PRO A 57 9.86 20.48 -0.93
C PRO A 57 11.06 21.40 -1.19
N ASP A 58 11.75 21.84 -0.13
CA ASP A 58 12.90 22.75 -0.24
C ASP A 58 14.22 22.01 -0.45
N ALA A 59 14.22 20.68 -0.36
CA ALA A 59 15.40 19.87 -0.59
C ALA A 59 15.86 19.96 -2.05
N ASN A 60 17.13 20.26 -2.24
CA ASN A 60 17.76 20.36 -3.55
C ASN A 60 19.24 19.98 -3.48
N ALA A 61 19.89 19.85 -4.64
CA ALA A 61 21.30 19.46 -4.73
C ALA A 61 22.27 20.47 -4.09
N GLU A 62 21.87 21.73 -3.95
CA GLU A 62 22.73 22.81 -3.43
C GLU A 62 22.73 22.83 -1.89
N ASN A 63 21.55 22.73 -1.26
CA ASN A 63 21.44 22.78 0.19
C ASN A 63 21.74 21.44 0.88
N LYS A 64 21.83 20.34 0.11
CA LYS A 64 22.10 18.97 0.62
C LYS A 64 21.14 18.49 1.70
N GLU A 65 19.95 19.08 1.79
CA GLU A 65 18.92 18.57 2.68
C GLU A 65 18.31 17.29 2.11
N SER A 66 17.93 16.36 3.01
CA SER A 66 17.24 15.15 2.60
C SER A 66 15.84 15.48 2.08
N PHE A 67 15.48 14.90 0.95
CA PHE A 67 14.15 15.02 0.35
C PHE A 67 13.07 14.37 1.23
N LEU A 68 13.43 13.32 1.99
CA LEU A 68 12.53 12.62 2.89
C LEU A 68 12.99 12.77 4.34
N LYS A 69 12.06 13.18 5.20
CA LYS A 69 12.24 13.19 6.66
C LYS A 69 11.30 12.16 7.28
N GLU A 70 11.76 11.45 8.29
CA GLU A 70 10.94 10.47 9.00
C GLU A 70 9.68 11.12 9.59
N GLY A 71 8.53 10.50 9.41
CA GLY A 71 7.25 10.98 9.91
C GLY A 71 7.04 10.70 11.40
N SER A 72 5.99 11.29 11.97
CA SER A 72 5.50 10.96 13.31
C SER A 72 3.99 10.62 13.22
N PRO A 73 3.57 9.38 13.57
CA PRO A 73 4.43 8.21 13.78
C PRO A 73 5.28 7.89 12.55
N SER A 74 6.40 7.19 12.74
CA SER A 74 7.29 6.80 11.63
C SER A 74 6.75 5.62 10.82
N ALA A 75 5.85 4.82 11.39
CA ALA A 75 5.19 3.72 10.72
C ALA A 75 3.84 3.37 11.33
N PHE A 76 2.96 2.84 10.50
CA PHE A 76 1.70 2.21 10.87
C PHE A 76 1.85 0.69 10.77
N LYS A 77 1.46 -0.02 11.84
CA LYS A 77 1.51 -1.49 11.87
C LYS A 77 0.19 -2.06 11.41
N VAL A 78 0.25 -3.11 10.59
CA VAL A 78 -0.90 -3.94 10.27
C VAL A 78 -0.82 -5.26 11.04
N LYS A 79 -1.84 -6.10 10.93
CA LYS A 79 -1.86 -7.42 11.57
C LYS A 79 -0.65 -8.24 11.14
N ALA A 80 0.02 -8.89 12.09
CA ALA A 80 1.19 -9.74 11.82
C ALA A 80 0.89 -10.83 10.80
N GLY A 81 1.80 -11.03 9.84
CA GLY A 81 1.64 -11.96 8.72
C GLY A 81 0.75 -11.46 7.59
N SER A 82 0.39 -10.18 7.58
CA SER A 82 -0.40 -9.59 6.49
C SER A 82 0.39 -9.40 5.21
N GLY A 83 1.62 -8.91 5.31
CA GLY A 83 2.48 -8.63 4.17
C GLY A 83 1.98 -7.45 3.33
N PRO A 84 2.06 -6.19 3.83
CA PRO A 84 1.75 -4.98 3.08
C PRO A 84 2.45 -4.93 1.73
N ARG A 85 1.70 -4.72 0.66
CA ARG A 85 2.27 -4.80 -0.68
C ARG A 85 2.11 -3.52 -1.49
N HIS A 86 0.90 -3.12 -1.82
CA HIS A 86 0.60 -1.91 -2.58
C HIS A 86 -0.51 -1.10 -1.91
N LEU A 87 -0.30 0.21 -1.85
CA LEU A 87 -1.25 1.20 -1.34
C LEU A 87 -1.77 2.07 -2.49
N THR A 88 -3.05 2.43 -2.46
CA THR A 88 -3.64 3.40 -3.37
C THR A 88 -4.57 4.34 -2.62
N PHE A 89 -4.73 5.58 -3.13
CA PHE A 89 -5.62 6.60 -2.54
C PHE A 89 -6.88 6.77 -3.38
N SER A 90 -7.99 7.05 -2.72
CA SER A 90 -9.21 7.49 -3.40
C SER A 90 -8.99 8.81 -4.14
N PRO A 91 -9.71 9.06 -5.25
CA PRO A 91 -9.54 10.31 -6.02
C PRO A 91 -9.81 11.59 -5.21
N ASN A 92 -10.69 11.52 -4.20
CA ASN A 92 -10.97 12.64 -3.30
C ASN A 92 -9.92 12.80 -2.18
N GLY A 93 -8.94 11.89 -2.06
CA GLY A 93 -7.88 11.94 -1.08
C GLY A 93 -8.27 11.61 0.37
N ASN A 94 -9.51 11.19 0.64
CA ASN A 94 -9.99 10.95 2.00
C ASN A 94 -9.75 9.51 2.49
N TYR A 95 -9.52 8.58 1.57
CA TYR A 95 -9.37 7.17 1.88
C TYR A 95 -8.14 6.59 1.21
N ALA A 96 -7.55 5.57 1.84
CA ALA A 96 -6.48 4.77 1.28
C ALA A 96 -6.82 3.28 1.40
N TYR A 97 -6.34 2.48 0.45
CA TYR A 97 -6.58 1.04 0.40
C TYR A 97 -5.28 0.31 0.19
N LEU A 98 -4.99 -0.63 1.09
CA LEU A 98 -3.79 -1.44 1.09
C LEU A 98 -4.14 -2.89 0.74
N ILE A 99 -3.48 -3.46 -0.25
CA ILE A 99 -3.52 -4.90 -0.47
C ILE A 99 -2.38 -5.59 0.28
N ASN A 100 -2.71 -6.65 1.01
CA ASN A 100 -1.76 -7.49 1.73
C ASN A 100 -1.52 -8.78 0.95
N GLU A 101 -0.27 -9.03 0.56
CA GLU A 101 0.08 -10.20 -0.27
C GLU A 101 -0.16 -11.52 0.45
N LEU A 102 0.27 -11.62 1.72
CA LEU A 102 0.31 -12.89 2.44
C LEU A 102 -1.04 -13.27 3.03
N SER A 103 -1.77 -12.31 3.57
CA SER A 103 -3.10 -12.56 4.15
C SER A 103 -4.22 -12.58 3.12
N GLY A 104 -4.01 -12.07 1.90
CA GLY A 104 -5.04 -11.99 0.88
C GLY A 104 -6.16 -11.01 1.21
N THR A 105 -5.88 -9.98 2.01
CA THR A 105 -6.86 -9.00 2.45
C THR A 105 -6.61 -7.62 1.87
N VAL A 106 -7.67 -6.82 1.80
CA VAL A 106 -7.57 -5.37 1.60
C VAL A 106 -7.93 -4.69 2.91
N ILE A 107 -7.11 -3.73 3.33
CA ILE A 107 -7.40 -2.83 4.44
C ILE A 107 -7.81 -1.48 3.87
N ALA A 108 -8.95 -0.97 4.31
CA ALA A 108 -9.40 0.39 4.04
C ALA A 108 -9.02 1.29 5.23
N PHE A 109 -8.49 2.47 4.91
CA PHE A 109 -8.14 3.49 5.88
C PHE A 109 -8.86 4.80 5.57
N GLU A 110 -9.32 5.49 6.62
CA GLU A 110 -9.52 6.93 6.58
C GLU A 110 -8.13 7.60 6.56
N TYR A 111 -7.89 8.48 5.59
CA TYR A 111 -6.64 9.23 5.48
C TYR A 111 -6.89 10.70 5.82
N LYS A 112 -6.04 11.26 6.69
CA LYS A 112 -6.07 12.68 7.01
C LYS A 112 -4.68 13.17 7.43
N ASP A 113 -4.14 14.17 6.73
CA ASP A 113 -2.91 14.89 7.08
C ASP A 113 -1.72 13.94 7.42
N GLY A 114 -1.53 12.89 6.63
CA GLY A 114 -0.46 11.90 6.84
C GLY A 114 -0.79 10.80 7.85
N ASP A 115 -2.00 10.76 8.39
CA ASP A 115 -2.42 9.69 9.29
C ASP A 115 -3.33 8.68 8.59
N LEU A 116 -3.15 7.41 8.92
CA LEU A 116 -3.95 6.28 8.46
C LEU A 116 -4.71 5.68 9.64
N LYS A 117 -6.03 5.73 9.59
CA LYS A 117 -6.90 5.08 10.56
C LYS A 117 -7.65 3.94 9.89
N GLU A 118 -7.37 2.71 10.31
CA GLU A 118 -8.09 1.53 9.79
C GLU A 118 -9.59 1.64 10.07
N ILE A 119 -10.40 1.45 9.01
CA ILE A 119 -11.86 1.45 9.08
C ILE A 119 -12.47 0.11 8.67
N GLN A 120 -11.72 -0.72 7.92
CA GLN A 120 -12.19 -2.04 7.52
C GLN A 120 -11.01 -2.92 7.08
N THR A 121 -11.10 -4.23 7.35
CA THR A 121 -10.33 -5.28 6.67
C THR A 121 -11.28 -6.24 6.00
N ILE A 122 -11.10 -6.51 4.69
CA ILE A 122 -11.95 -7.39 3.88
C ILE A 122 -11.12 -8.39 3.07
N VAL A 123 -11.63 -9.61 2.89
CA VAL A 123 -10.94 -10.67 2.13
C VAL A 123 -11.07 -10.41 0.63
N ALA A 124 -9.92 -10.34 -0.06
CA ALA A 124 -9.80 -10.31 -1.52
C ALA A 124 -9.54 -11.71 -2.10
N ASP A 125 -8.61 -12.46 -1.49
CA ASP A 125 -8.26 -13.82 -1.86
C ASP A 125 -8.94 -14.84 -0.93
N THR A 126 -9.97 -15.53 -1.44
CA THR A 126 -10.74 -16.51 -0.69
C THR A 126 -10.09 -17.89 -0.61
N VAL A 127 -9.03 -18.12 -1.40
CA VAL A 127 -8.31 -19.42 -1.43
C VAL A 127 -7.00 -19.39 -0.66
N CYS A 128 -6.69 -18.24 -0.04
CA CYS A 128 -5.50 -18.04 0.80
C CYS A 128 -4.20 -18.48 0.10
N ALA A 129 -4.02 -18.06 -1.15
CA ALA A 129 -2.88 -18.45 -1.97
C ALA A 129 -1.56 -17.77 -1.56
N LYS A 130 -1.61 -16.75 -0.70
CA LYS A 130 -0.48 -15.88 -0.32
C LYS A 130 0.15 -15.18 -1.53
N GLY A 131 -0.67 -14.76 -2.49
CA GLY A 131 -0.23 -14.22 -3.76
C GLY A 131 -1.03 -13.02 -4.25
N SER A 132 -1.68 -12.29 -3.34
CA SER A 132 -2.34 -11.02 -3.73
C SER A 132 -1.32 -10.06 -4.32
N GLY A 133 -1.71 -9.36 -5.37
CA GLY A 133 -0.78 -8.59 -6.21
C GLY A 133 -1.02 -7.10 -6.14
N ASP A 134 -1.67 -6.55 -7.13
CA ASP A 134 -1.86 -5.12 -7.32
C ASP A 134 -3.24 -4.64 -6.90
N ILE A 135 -3.38 -3.33 -6.70
CA ILE A 135 -4.62 -2.69 -6.27
C ILE A 135 -4.81 -1.36 -6.98
N HIS A 136 -5.98 -1.17 -7.59
CA HIS A 136 -6.34 0.05 -8.30
C HIS A 136 -7.78 0.47 -8.04
N ILE A 137 -8.03 1.77 -8.10
CA ILE A 137 -9.37 2.37 -8.03
C ILE A 137 -9.78 2.80 -9.44
N SER A 138 -11.06 2.64 -9.77
CA SER A 138 -11.61 3.19 -11.02
C SER A 138 -11.47 4.72 -11.04
N PRO A 139 -11.31 5.34 -12.23
CA PRO A 139 -11.15 6.80 -12.33
C PRO A 139 -12.29 7.62 -11.70
N ASP A 140 -13.50 7.05 -11.66
CA ASP A 140 -14.67 7.66 -11.03
C ASP A 140 -14.77 7.43 -9.51
N GLY A 141 -13.81 6.68 -8.93
CA GLY A 141 -13.74 6.40 -7.50
C GLY A 141 -14.76 5.39 -6.98
N LYS A 142 -15.54 4.72 -7.85
CA LYS A 142 -16.65 3.87 -7.41
C LYS A 142 -16.25 2.43 -7.13
N PHE A 143 -15.18 1.94 -7.76
CA PHE A 143 -14.75 0.55 -7.67
C PHE A 143 -13.28 0.42 -7.32
N LEU A 144 -12.97 -0.60 -6.56
CA LEU A 144 -11.62 -1.05 -6.25
C LEU A 144 -11.40 -2.44 -6.85
N TYR A 145 -10.24 -2.62 -7.47
CA TYR A 145 -9.80 -3.87 -8.10
C TYR A 145 -8.56 -4.37 -7.39
N ALA A 146 -8.59 -5.62 -6.93
CA ALA A 146 -7.47 -6.27 -6.24
C ALA A 146 -7.14 -7.58 -6.93
N SER A 147 -5.93 -7.70 -7.49
CA SER A 147 -5.50 -8.90 -8.21
C SER A 147 -4.98 -9.98 -7.25
N ASN A 148 -5.25 -11.24 -7.58
CA ASN A 148 -4.76 -12.42 -6.87
C ASN A 148 -4.13 -13.40 -7.84
N ARG A 149 -3.10 -14.12 -7.39
CA ARG A 149 -2.26 -15.02 -8.17
C ARG A 149 -2.11 -16.38 -7.47
N LEU A 150 -1.48 -17.33 -8.11
CA LEU A 150 -0.99 -18.62 -7.61
C LEU A 150 -2.01 -19.76 -7.53
N LYS A 151 -3.28 -19.54 -7.24
CA LYS A 151 -4.27 -20.63 -7.15
C LYS A 151 -5.62 -20.31 -7.80
N ALA A 152 -6.06 -19.10 -7.72
CA ALA A 152 -7.31 -18.65 -8.33
C ALA A 152 -7.06 -17.29 -8.95
N ASP A 153 -6.25 -17.29 -10.02
CA ASP A 153 -5.78 -16.08 -10.68
C ASP A 153 -6.97 -15.26 -11.16
N GLY A 154 -7.06 -14.04 -10.62
CA GLY A 154 -8.22 -13.21 -10.89
C GLY A 154 -8.17 -11.87 -10.18
N ILE A 155 -9.27 -11.15 -10.32
CA ILE A 155 -9.45 -9.81 -9.79
C ILE A 155 -10.69 -9.81 -8.88
N ALA A 156 -10.48 -9.54 -7.61
CA ALA A 156 -11.56 -9.21 -6.69
C ALA A 156 -12.05 -7.79 -6.96
N ILE A 157 -13.36 -7.61 -7.06
CA ILE A 157 -14.00 -6.34 -7.39
C ILE A 157 -14.84 -5.90 -6.19
N PHE A 158 -14.59 -4.67 -5.73
CA PHE A 158 -15.33 -4.07 -4.62
C PHE A 158 -15.98 -2.76 -5.07
N SER A 159 -17.20 -2.50 -4.63
CA SER A 159 -17.76 -1.14 -4.66
C SER A 159 -17.25 -0.35 -3.45
N ILE A 160 -16.99 0.94 -3.65
CA ILE A 160 -16.56 1.87 -2.61
C ILE A 160 -17.75 2.73 -2.22
N GLN A 161 -18.06 2.78 -0.91
CA GLN A 161 -19.07 3.70 -0.39
C GLN A 161 -18.47 5.12 -0.34
N PRO A 162 -19.06 6.10 -1.03
CA PRO A 162 -18.44 7.42 -1.20
C PRO A 162 -18.31 8.21 0.11
N ASP A 163 -19.22 8.00 1.05
CA ASP A 163 -19.32 8.80 2.27
C ASP A 163 -18.39 8.32 3.39
N ASN A 164 -17.96 7.05 3.36
CA ASN A 164 -17.20 6.46 4.46
C ASN A 164 -16.05 5.54 4.02
N GLY A 165 -15.84 5.36 2.70
CA GLY A 165 -14.75 4.55 2.16
C GLY A 165 -14.88 3.03 2.34
N ILE A 166 -15.99 2.56 2.89
CA ILE A 166 -16.23 1.13 3.15
C ILE A 166 -16.37 0.35 1.84
N LEU A 167 -15.76 -0.83 1.80
CA LEU A 167 -15.78 -1.73 0.65
C LEU A 167 -16.87 -2.79 0.78
N THR A 168 -17.55 -3.06 -0.33
CA THR A 168 -18.44 -4.23 -0.47
C THR A 168 -17.97 -5.05 -1.66
N LYS A 169 -17.67 -6.35 -1.44
CA LYS A 169 -17.27 -7.24 -2.54
C LYS A 169 -18.46 -7.48 -3.46
N VAL A 170 -18.33 -7.10 -4.73
CA VAL A 170 -19.39 -7.21 -5.73
C VAL A 170 -19.11 -8.24 -6.82
N GLY A 171 -17.87 -8.72 -6.91
CA GLY A 171 -17.51 -9.73 -7.91
C GLY A 171 -16.09 -10.28 -7.76
N TYR A 172 -15.83 -11.29 -8.57
CA TYR A 172 -14.49 -11.84 -8.81
C TYR A 172 -14.40 -12.28 -10.27
N GLN A 173 -13.44 -11.76 -11.01
CA GLN A 173 -13.21 -12.10 -12.40
C GLN A 173 -11.96 -12.95 -12.52
N LEU A 174 -12.10 -14.19 -12.96
CA LEU A 174 -10.95 -15.03 -13.31
C LEU A 174 -10.23 -14.46 -14.54
N THR A 175 -8.91 -14.44 -14.51
CA THR A 175 -8.06 -13.86 -15.59
C THR A 175 -7.46 -14.93 -16.49
N GLY A 176 -7.73 -16.20 -16.26
CA GLY A 176 -7.20 -17.34 -17.02
C GLY A 176 -6.12 -18.08 -16.24
N ILE A 177 -5.72 -19.23 -16.81
CA ILE A 177 -4.65 -20.09 -16.29
C ILE A 177 -3.38 -19.72 -17.07
N HIS A 178 -2.31 -19.44 -16.36
CA HIS A 178 -0.96 -19.33 -16.93
C HIS A 178 -0.21 -20.62 -16.77
#